data_bb5831d04aea5f82b10f5b664afb7bdd
#
_entry.id   bb5831d04aea5f82b10f5b664afb7bdd
#
_cell.length_a   1.000
_cell.length_b   1.000
_cell.length_c   1.000
_cell.angle_alpha   90.00
_cell.angle_beta   90.00
_cell.angle_gamma   90.00
#
_symmetry.space_group_name_H-M   'P 1'
#
loop_
_entity.id
_entity.type
_entity.pdbx_description
1 polymer ?
#
loop_
_entity_poly.entity_id
_entity_poly.type
_entity_poly.pdbx_seq_one_letter_code
_entity_poly.pdbx_strand_id
1 'polypeptide(L)'
;MKITCSKSNLVKGVSIVSKAVPSKTTMPILECILIDATTDIIKLTANDMELGIETRIEGDILEHGIIALNAKIFSEIVRKLPDNDVVIEVGADNQTLITCEKAKFNIAAQSGDDFSYLPAIEREDFITISEFTLKEVVRQTIFSIADNDTNKMMTGELFEIDNDVLRVVSLDGHRISIRKIELKDAYQPRKVIVPGKTLQEISKIIGGEADAEVEISFTKNHIVFEFDRTLVVSRLIEGEYFRIDQMLSSDYETRVHVNKKELLDCIDRATLLIKEGDKKPIIIDIKNESMELKIKSQIGSMDELIFCTKDGKDLMIGFNPKFLIDALRVIEDEEVDLYFMNAKAPCFIKDENQSYIYLILPVNFNASV
;
A
#
# COMPACT_ATOMS: atom_id res chain seq x y z
N MET A 1 17.33 -26.81 -19.17
CA MET A 1 16.64 -26.71 -17.85
C MET A 1 15.40 -27.57 -17.88
N LYS A 2 15.17 -28.35 -16.84
CA LYS A 2 13.93 -29.10 -16.69
C LYS A 2 13.51 -29.14 -15.19
N ILE A 3 12.33 -28.64 -14.89
CA ILE A 3 11.79 -28.57 -13.54
C ILE A 3 10.37 -29.13 -13.49
N THR A 4 9.97 -29.65 -12.31
CA THR A 4 8.60 -30.08 -12.06
C THR A 4 8.13 -29.48 -10.74
N CYS A 5 6.95 -28.87 -10.72
CA CYS A 5 6.36 -28.31 -9.51
C CYS A 5 4.83 -28.40 -9.55
N SER A 6 4.17 -28.35 -8.40
CA SER A 6 2.72 -28.31 -8.38
C SER A 6 2.20 -27.01 -8.98
N LYS A 7 1.05 -27.08 -9.66
CA LYS A 7 0.38 -25.87 -10.18
C LYS A 7 0.16 -24.84 -9.08
N SER A 8 -0.24 -25.25 -7.88
CA SER A 8 -0.53 -24.34 -6.78
C SER A 8 0.70 -23.52 -6.37
N ASN A 9 1.87 -24.17 -6.22
CA ASN A 9 3.12 -23.50 -5.90
C ASN A 9 3.54 -22.54 -7.02
N LEU A 10 3.39 -22.97 -8.26
CA LEU A 10 3.73 -22.14 -9.42
C LEU A 10 2.80 -20.92 -9.54
N VAL A 11 1.48 -21.08 -9.35
CA VAL A 11 0.51 -19.97 -9.35
C VAL A 11 0.82 -18.97 -8.24
N LYS A 12 1.10 -19.47 -7.00
CA LYS A 12 1.47 -18.61 -5.87
C LYS A 12 2.73 -17.81 -6.20
N GLY A 13 3.79 -18.46 -6.61
CA GLY A 13 5.07 -17.80 -6.91
C GLY A 13 4.96 -16.80 -8.06
N VAL A 14 4.34 -17.17 -9.18
CA VAL A 14 4.10 -16.28 -10.33
C VAL A 14 3.24 -15.08 -9.94
N SER A 15 2.20 -15.27 -9.13
CA SER A 15 1.33 -14.17 -8.67
C SER A 15 2.10 -13.16 -7.80
N ILE A 16 3.01 -13.64 -6.96
CA ILE A 16 3.87 -12.81 -6.09
C ILE A 16 4.80 -11.96 -6.96
N VAL A 17 5.64 -12.58 -7.80
CA VAL A 17 6.67 -11.84 -8.54
C VAL A 17 6.09 -10.95 -9.63
N SER A 18 4.91 -11.30 -10.18
CA SER A 18 4.23 -10.47 -11.19
C SER A 18 3.93 -9.05 -10.70
N LYS A 19 3.96 -8.79 -9.39
CA LYS A 19 3.78 -7.45 -8.82
C LYS A 19 4.95 -6.50 -9.10
N ALA A 20 6.13 -7.05 -9.41
CA ALA A 20 7.31 -6.27 -9.81
C ALA A 20 7.46 -6.16 -11.33
N VAL A 21 6.57 -6.73 -12.13
CA VAL A 21 6.61 -6.58 -13.58
C VAL A 21 6.07 -5.20 -13.98
N PRO A 22 6.83 -4.39 -14.74
CA PRO A 22 6.38 -3.07 -15.13
C PRO A 22 5.22 -3.13 -16.13
N SER A 23 4.28 -2.21 -16.01
CA SER A 23 3.16 -2.08 -16.96
C SER A 23 3.60 -1.55 -18.34
N LYS A 24 4.70 -0.79 -18.38
CA LYS A 24 5.35 -0.25 -19.58
C LYS A 24 6.85 -0.19 -19.34
N THR A 25 7.63 -0.67 -20.31
CA THR A 25 9.09 -0.61 -20.28
C THR A 25 9.65 -0.53 -21.69
N THR A 26 10.84 0.04 -21.83
CA THR A 26 11.63 0.01 -23.05
C THR A 26 12.60 -1.18 -23.10
N MET A 27 12.67 -1.96 -22.00
CA MET A 27 13.54 -3.13 -21.86
C MET A 27 12.69 -4.40 -21.86
N PRO A 28 12.59 -5.13 -22.99
CA PRO A 28 11.70 -6.29 -23.13
C PRO A 28 11.94 -7.39 -22.09
N ILE A 29 13.18 -7.53 -21.60
CA ILE A 29 13.52 -8.53 -20.55
C ILE A 29 12.80 -8.28 -19.23
N LEU A 30 12.47 -7.02 -18.88
CA LEU A 30 11.74 -6.67 -17.67
C LEU A 30 10.23 -7.01 -17.76
N GLU A 31 9.71 -7.30 -18.95
CA GLU A 31 8.37 -7.87 -19.12
C GLU A 31 8.30 -9.36 -18.76
N CYS A 32 9.44 -9.95 -18.41
CA CYS A 32 9.56 -11.38 -18.14
C CYS A 32 9.65 -11.66 -16.63
N ILE A 33 9.28 -12.89 -16.28
CA ILE A 33 9.62 -13.53 -15.02
C ILE A 33 10.82 -14.44 -15.30
N LEU A 34 11.89 -14.25 -14.52
CA LEU A 34 13.03 -15.13 -14.52
C LEU A 34 12.69 -16.39 -13.71
N ILE A 35 12.97 -17.55 -14.27
CA ILE A 35 12.98 -18.84 -13.58
C ILE A 35 14.44 -19.25 -13.47
N ASP A 36 14.97 -19.28 -12.26
CA ASP A 36 16.34 -19.68 -11.97
C ASP A 36 16.34 -20.99 -11.19
N ALA A 37 16.84 -22.03 -11.80
CA ALA A 37 17.06 -23.36 -11.26
C ALA A 37 18.54 -23.78 -11.41
N THR A 38 19.46 -22.82 -11.31
CA THR A 38 20.91 -23.06 -11.40
C THR A 38 21.49 -23.67 -10.13
N THR A 39 20.78 -23.52 -9.01
CA THR A 39 21.08 -24.17 -7.72
C THR A 39 19.99 -25.20 -7.40
N ASP A 40 20.02 -25.81 -6.22
CA ASP A 40 19.02 -26.79 -5.75
C ASP A 40 17.68 -26.16 -5.32
N ILE A 41 17.46 -24.89 -5.68
CA ILE A 41 16.26 -24.14 -5.32
C ILE A 41 15.70 -23.48 -6.59
N ILE A 42 14.39 -23.63 -6.81
CA ILE A 42 13.69 -22.93 -7.90
C ILE A 42 13.32 -21.52 -7.40
N LYS A 43 13.84 -20.51 -8.05
CA LYS A 43 13.56 -19.11 -7.79
C LYS A 43 12.80 -18.49 -8.95
N LEU A 44 11.81 -17.69 -8.62
CA LEU A 44 11.13 -16.81 -9.55
C LEU A 44 11.49 -15.37 -9.21
N THR A 45 11.84 -14.57 -10.21
CA THR A 45 12.21 -13.16 -9.99
C THR A 45 11.57 -12.28 -11.04
N ALA A 46 11.08 -11.11 -10.64
CA ALA A 46 10.71 -10.02 -11.52
C ALA A 46 11.20 -8.68 -10.95
N ASN A 47 11.38 -7.69 -11.80
CA ASN A 47 12.01 -6.42 -11.40
C ASN A 47 11.69 -5.33 -12.44
N ASP A 48 11.43 -4.10 -11.97
CA ASP A 48 11.21 -2.92 -12.81
C ASP A 48 12.31 -1.85 -12.63
N MET A 49 13.44 -2.23 -12.03
CA MET A 49 14.60 -1.40 -11.66
C MET A 49 14.40 -0.53 -10.41
N GLU A 50 13.17 -0.35 -9.94
CA GLU A 50 12.84 0.35 -8.69
C GLU A 50 12.34 -0.62 -7.62
N LEU A 51 11.54 -1.61 -8.05
CA LEU A 51 10.97 -2.68 -7.24
C LEU A 51 11.35 -4.02 -7.85
N GLY A 52 11.98 -4.88 -7.06
CA GLY A 52 12.26 -6.25 -7.42
C GLY A 52 11.69 -7.23 -6.40
N ILE A 53 11.18 -8.34 -6.87
CA ILE A 53 10.61 -9.40 -6.05
C ILE A 53 11.19 -10.75 -6.49
N GLU A 54 11.79 -11.47 -5.53
CA GLU A 54 12.23 -12.85 -5.68
C GLU A 54 11.43 -13.72 -4.73
N THR A 55 10.95 -14.87 -5.19
CA THR A 55 10.33 -15.88 -4.32
C THR A 55 10.81 -17.27 -4.67
N ARG A 56 10.91 -18.15 -3.67
CA ARG A 56 11.30 -19.55 -3.83
C ARG A 56 10.06 -20.41 -3.87
N ILE A 57 10.03 -21.35 -4.81
CA ILE A 57 8.93 -22.31 -4.92
C ILE A 57 9.46 -23.73 -4.71
N GLU A 58 8.62 -24.60 -4.19
CA GLU A 58 8.91 -26.03 -4.06
C GLU A 58 8.70 -26.73 -5.39
N GLY A 59 9.63 -27.63 -5.72
CA GLY A 59 9.59 -28.45 -6.92
C GLY A 59 10.89 -29.22 -7.10
N ASP A 60 10.90 -30.13 -8.06
CA ASP A 60 12.05 -30.96 -8.40
C ASP A 60 12.81 -30.36 -9.58
N ILE A 61 14.14 -30.30 -9.49
CA ILE A 61 15.02 -29.87 -10.55
C ILE A 61 15.64 -31.14 -11.19
N LEU A 62 15.20 -31.45 -12.39
CA LEU A 62 15.72 -32.57 -13.18
C LEU A 62 16.95 -32.18 -13.99
N GLU A 63 16.95 -30.93 -14.47
CA GLU A 63 18.09 -30.33 -15.19
C GLU A 63 18.21 -28.86 -14.78
N HIS A 64 19.38 -28.46 -14.33
CA HIS A 64 19.66 -27.08 -13.98
C HIS A 64 19.61 -26.14 -15.19
N GLY A 65 19.33 -24.85 -14.93
CA GLY A 65 19.33 -23.81 -15.93
C GLY A 65 18.54 -22.58 -15.53
N ILE A 66 18.46 -21.65 -16.47
CA ILE A 66 17.83 -20.35 -16.26
C ILE A 66 17.10 -19.90 -17.51
N ILE A 67 15.93 -19.28 -17.37
CA ILE A 67 15.14 -18.81 -18.50
C ILE A 67 14.22 -17.64 -18.07
N ALA A 68 13.93 -16.72 -18.97
CA ALA A 68 13.00 -15.61 -18.77
C ALA A 68 11.77 -15.76 -19.67
N LEU A 69 10.59 -15.86 -19.07
CA LEU A 69 9.31 -16.01 -19.76
C LEU A 69 8.46 -14.74 -19.66
N ASN A 70 7.81 -14.33 -20.75
CA ASN A 70 6.90 -13.19 -20.72
C ASN A 70 5.85 -13.39 -19.62
N ALA A 71 5.83 -12.48 -18.66
CA ALA A 71 5.06 -12.59 -17.42
C ALA A 71 3.56 -12.71 -17.64
N LYS A 72 3.02 -11.96 -18.62
CA LYS A 72 1.59 -11.96 -18.91
C LYS A 72 1.16 -13.31 -19.49
N ILE A 73 1.87 -13.80 -20.49
CA ILE A 73 1.56 -15.07 -21.15
C ILE A 73 1.74 -16.23 -20.15
N PHE A 74 2.87 -16.25 -19.44
CA PHE A 74 3.19 -17.27 -18.48
C PHE A 74 2.16 -17.34 -17.34
N SER A 75 1.78 -16.19 -16.75
CA SER A 75 0.77 -16.12 -15.69
C SER A 75 -0.60 -16.61 -16.18
N GLU A 76 -1.00 -16.29 -17.41
CA GLU A 76 -2.27 -16.75 -17.97
C GLU A 76 -2.29 -18.26 -18.22
N ILE A 77 -1.20 -18.81 -18.73
CA ILE A 77 -1.06 -20.26 -18.94
C ILE A 77 -1.17 -20.97 -17.59
N VAL A 78 -0.32 -20.61 -16.62
CA VAL A 78 -0.24 -21.29 -15.34
C VAL A 78 -1.58 -21.27 -14.60
N ARG A 79 -2.32 -20.17 -14.64
CA ARG A 79 -3.66 -20.10 -14.02
C ARG A 79 -4.69 -21.03 -14.63
N LYS A 80 -4.58 -21.30 -15.95
CA LYS A 80 -5.55 -22.10 -16.71
C LYS A 80 -5.19 -23.57 -16.83
N LEU A 81 -4.00 -23.99 -16.38
CA LEU A 81 -3.62 -25.40 -16.36
C LEU A 81 -4.53 -26.21 -15.43
N PRO A 82 -4.68 -27.54 -15.66
CA PRO A 82 -5.26 -28.48 -14.69
C PRO A 82 -4.56 -28.41 -13.34
N ASP A 83 -5.26 -28.85 -12.28
CA ASP A 83 -4.71 -28.86 -10.93
C ASP A 83 -3.87 -30.11 -10.70
N ASN A 84 -2.64 -30.12 -11.24
CA ASN A 84 -1.68 -31.22 -11.20
C ASN A 84 -0.25 -30.68 -11.31
N ASP A 85 0.73 -31.56 -11.36
CA ASP A 85 2.13 -31.20 -11.56
C ASP A 85 2.36 -30.59 -12.96
N VAL A 86 3.16 -29.52 -12.97
CA VAL A 86 3.55 -28.79 -14.16
C VAL A 86 5.04 -29.06 -14.43
N VAL A 87 5.35 -29.51 -15.63
CA VAL A 87 6.73 -29.67 -16.10
C VAL A 87 7.06 -28.51 -17.02
N ILE A 88 8.18 -27.83 -16.74
CA ILE A 88 8.75 -26.77 -17.59
C ILE A 88 10.10 -27.27 -18.12
N GLU A 89 10.20 -27.40 -19.43
CA GLU A 89 11.38 -27.88 -20.11
C GLU A 89 11.85 -26.87 -21.17
N VAL A 90 13.12 -26.49 -21.11
CA VAL A 90 13.74 -25.50 -22.01
C VAL A 90 14.63 -26.24 -23.01
N GLY A 91 14.30 -26.10 -24.28
CA GLY A 91 15.07 -26.63 -25.41
C GLY A 91 16.29 -25.76 -25.80
N ALA A 92 17.04 -26.21 -26.81
CA ALA A 92 18.27 -25.56 -27.23
C ALA A 92 18.08 -24.12 -27.77
N ASP A 93 16.90 -23.82 -28.31
CA ASP A 93 16.59 -22.52 -28.92
C ASP A 93 15.77 -21.59 -28.01
N ASN A 94 15.90 -21.74 -26.68
CA ASN A 94 15.07 -21.06 -25.70
C ASN A 94 13.56 -21.27 -25.91
N GLN A 95 13.17 -22.31 -26.68
CA GLN A 95 11.78 -22.73 -26.73
C GLN A 95 11.44 -23.46 -25.43
N THR A 96 10.40 -23.01 -24.79
CA THR A 96 9.99 -23.53 -23.48
C THR A 96 8.70 -24.31 -23.64
N LEU A 97 8.76 -25.60 -23.33
CA LEU A 97 7.62 -26.49 -23.28
C LEU A 97 7.07 -26.56 -21.84
N ILE A 98 5.83 -26.14 -21.67
CA ILE A 98 5.10 -26.24 -20.41
C ILE A 98 4.04 -27.34 -20.58
N THR A 99 4.11 -28.38 -19.76
CA THR A 99 3.18 -29.51 -19.83
C THR A 99 2.49 -29.74 -18.48
N CYS A 100 1.21 -30.02 -18.53
CA CYS A 100 0.42 -30.46 -17.38
C CYS A 100 -0.68 -31.39 -17.89
N GLU A 101 -0.66 -32.66 -17.49
CA GLU A 101 -1.52 -33.73 -18.03
C GLU A 101 -1.49 -33.76 -19.58
N LYS A 102 -2.61 -33.45 -20.23
CA LYS A 102 -2.75 -33.43 -21.69
C LYS A 102 -2.47 -32.05 -22.31
N ALA A 103 -2.38 -31.01 -21.48
CA ALA A 103 -2.10 -29.65 -21.94
C ALA A 103 -0.61 -29.49 -22.24
N LYS A 104 -0.30 -28.90 -23.41
CA LYS A 104 1.07 -28.64 -23.86
C LYS A 104 1.11 -27.25 -24.46
N PHE A 105 1.98 -26.38 -23.95
CA PHE A 105 2.26 -25.05 -24.47
C PHE A 105 3.73 -24.98 -24.84
N ASN A 106 4.00 -24.53 -26.06
CA ASN A 106 5.36 -24.22 -26.50
C ASN A 106 5.44 -22.72 -26.73
N ILE A 107 6.23 -22.03 -25.89
CA ILE A 107 6.36 -20.57 -25.94
C ILE A 107 7.82 -20.16 -26.10
N ALA A 108 8.06 -19.10 -26.84
CA ALA A 108 9.38 -18.49 -26.95
C ALA A 108 9.77 -17.82 -25.62
N ALA A 109 11.02 -17.96 -25.26
CA ALA A 109 11.59 -17.36 -24.06
C ALA A 109 12.82 -16.51 -24.41
N GLN A 110 13.26 -15.68 -23.47
CA GLN A 110 14.52 -14.95 -23.54
C GLN A 110 15.57 -15.65 -22.67
N SER A 111 16.86 -15.45 -22.99
CA SER A 111 17.93 -15.96 -22.12
C SER A 111 17.84 -15.34 -20.75
N GLY A 112 17.94 -16.17 -19.71
CA GLY A 112 18.00 -15.70 -18.34
C GLY A 112 19.29 -14.92 -18.00
N ASP A 113 20.35 -15.12 -18.78
CA ASP A 113 21.63 -14.43 -18.60
C ASP A 113 21.53 -12.91 -18.85
N ASP A 114 20.55 -12.48 -19.64
CA ASP A 114 20.28 -11.06 -19.94
C ASP A 114 19.44 -10.38 -18.85
N PHE A 115 18.96 -11.12 -17.86
CA PHE A 115 18.09 -10.58 -16.81
C PHE A 115 18.88 -9.79 -15.77
N SER A 116 18.37 -8.62 -15.40
CA SER A 116 18.94 -7.81 -14.32
C SER A 116 18.60 -8.38 -12.97
N TYR A 117 19.56 -8.99 -12.29
CA TYR A 117 19.39 -9.53 -10.95
C TYR A 117 19.12 -8.42 -9.93
N LEU A 118 18.45 -8.81 -8.84
CA LEU A 118 18.30 -7.93 -7.68
C LEU A 118 19.67 -7.60 -7.09
N PRO A 119 19.89 -6.37 -6.58
CA PRO A 119 21.15 -6.01 -5.97
C PRO A 119 21.41 -6.90 -4.74
N ALA A 120 22.64 -7.37 -4.60
CA ALA A 120 23.08 -8.03 -3.37
C ALA A 120 23.15 -6.97 -2.25
N ILE A 121 22.30 -7.15 -1.22
CA ILE A 121 22.19 -6.20 -0.12
C ILE A 121 22.69 -6.88 1.16
N GLU A 122 23.70 -6.29 1.80
CA GLU A 122 24.11 -6.67 3.15
C GLU A 122 23.02 -6.24 4.13
N ARG A 123 22.58 -7.17 4.99
CA ARG A 123 21.44 -7.01 5.90
C ARG A 123 21.94 -6.99 7.34
N GLU A 124 22.66 -5.96 7.72
CA GLU A 124 23.22 -5.83 9.07
C GLU A 124 22.20 -5.28 10.07
N ASP A 125 21.36 -4.32 9.61
CA ASP A 125 20.34 -3.65 10.43
C ASP A 125 18.95 -3.98 9.92
N PHE A 126 18.15 -4.62 10.73
CA PHE A 126 16.74 -4.91 10.40
C PHE A 126 15.82 -4.69 11.60
N ILE A 127 14.57 -4.44 11.33
CA ILE A 127 13.47 -4.47 12.31
C ILE A 127 12.55 -5.63 11.97
N THR A 128 11.88 -6.16 12.98
CA THR A 128 10.89 -7.23 12.83
C THR A 128 9.50 -6.74 13.19
N ILE A 129 8.53 -7.02 12.34
CA ILE A 129 7.12 -6.65 12.52
C ILE A 129 6.25 -7.81 12.03
N SER A 130 5.06 -8.03 12.65
CA SER A 130 4.16 -9.06 12.11
C SER A 130 3.57 -8.65 10.75
N GLU A 131 3.27 -9.64 9.90
CA GLU A 131 2.60 -9.39 8.61
C GLU A 131 1.28 -8.64 8.80
N PHE A 132 0.50 -9.01 9.81
CA PHE A 132 -0.74 -8.33 10.16
C PHE A 132 -0.50 -6.84 10.45
N THR A 133 0.46 -6.53 11.34
CA THR A 133 0.75 -5.14 11.72
C THR A 133 1.23 -4.31 10.54
N LEU A 134 2.13 -4.84 9.70
CA LEU A 134 2.61 -4.15 8.50
C LEU A 134 1.45 -3.85 7.55
N LYS A 135 0.59 -4.84 7.31
CA LYS A 135 -0.58 -4.69 6.43
C LYS A 135 -1.55 -3.62 6.94
N GLU A 136 -1.81 -3.61 8.26
CA GLU A 136 -2.67 -2.61 8.88
C GLU A 136 -2.06 -1.20 8.84
N VAL A 137 -0.78 -1.06 9.12
CA VAL A 137 -0.09 0.24 9.03
C VAL A 137 -0.20 0.80 7.61
N VAL A 138 0.09 -0.02 6.59
CA VAL A 138 -0.05 0.40 5.18
C VAL A 138 -1.51 0.74 4.86
N ARG A 139 -2.49 -0.10 5.25
CA ARG A 139 -3.92 0.16 5.03
C ARG A 139 -4.37 1.51 5.60
N GLN A 140 -3.84 1.85 6.77
CA GLN A 140 -4.23 3.04 7.54
C GLN A 140 -3.52 4.32 7.10
N THR A 141 -2.54 4.25 6.22
CA THR A 141 -1.75 5.43 5.80
C THR A 141 -1.70 5.64 4.29
N ILE A 142 -1.61 4.58 3.49
CA ILE A 142 -1.30 4.64 2.06
C ILE A 142 -2.25 5.48 1.21
N PHE A 143 -3.51 5.66 1.63
CA PHE A 143 -4.50 6.43 0.89
C PHE A 143 -4.23 7.94 0.88
N SER A 144 -3.31 8.42 1.70
CA SER A 144 -2.94 9.84 1.80
C SER A 144 -1.68 10.21 1.01
N ILE A 145 -1.06 9.28 0.28
CA ILE A 145 0.02 9.64 -0.64
C ILE A 145 -0.53 10.39 -1.86
N ALA A 146 0.34 11.19 -2.52
CA ALA A 146 -0.02 11.84 -3.77
C ALA A 146 0.02 10.88 -4.96
N ASP A 147 -0.98 10.98 -5.84
CA ASP A 147 -1.05 10.20 -7.09
C ASP A 147 -0.06 10.69 -8.15
N ASN A 148 0.36 11.96 -8.08
CA ASN A 148 1.21 12.63 -9.05
C ASN A 148 2.53 13.10 -8.44
N ASP A 149 3.58 13.00 -9.22
CA ASP A 149 4.97 13.15 -8.83
C ASP A 149 5.54 14.56 -8.92
N THR A 150 4.74 15.60 -8.87
CA THR A 150 5.26 16.98 -8.82
C THR A 150 6.23 17.14 -7.63
N ASN A 151 5.99 16.39 -6.56
CA ASN A 151 6.92 16.20 -5.46
C ASN A 151 7.03 14.71 -5.14
N LYS A 152 8.13 14.08 -5.58
CA LYS A 152 8.35 12.64 -5.40
C LYS A 152 8.23 12.16 -3.95
N MET A 153 8.58 12.99 -2.97
CA MET A 153 8.49 12.62 -1.56
C MET A 153 7.05 12.34 -1.11
N MET A 154 6.06 13.02 -1.71
CA MET A 154 4.64 12.80 -1.42
C MET A 154 4.09 11.50 -2.04
N THR A 155 4.80 10.87 -2.99
CA THR A 155 4.41 9.59 -3.58
C THR A 155 4.85 8.39 -2.74
N GLY A 156 5.52 8.64 -1.62
CA GLY A 156 5.96 7.63 -0.66
C GLY A 156 5.53 7.95 0.76
N GLU A 157 5.78 7.01 1.64
CA GLU A 157 5.54 7.13 3.07
C GLU A 157 6.86 7.27 3.82
N LEU A 158 6.90 8.17 4.80
CA LEU A 158 7.99 8.25 5.75
C LEU A 158 7.88 7.10 6.77
N PHE A 159 8.90 6.26 6.85
CA PHE A 159 9.13 5.35 7.95
C PHE A 159 10.15 5.97 8.90
N GLU A 160 9.72 6.30 10.09
CA GLU A 160 10.52 6.89 11.15
C GLU A 160 10.57 5.93 12.33
N ILE A 161 11.78 5.42 12.61
CA ILE A 161 12.05 4.52 13.73
C ILE A 161 12.78 5.34 14.77
N ASP A 162 12.30 5.28 16.00
CA ASP A 162 12.95 5.88 17.16
C ASP A 162 12.76 4.96 18.37
N ASN A 163 13.84 4.34 18.80
CA ASN A 163 13.83 3.32 19.86
C ASN A 163 12.86 2.17 19.51
N ASP A 164 11.81 1.97 20.28
CA ASP A 164 10.80 0.91 20.12
C ASP A 164 9.53 1.38 19.38
N VAL A 165 9.57 2.54 18.73
CA VAL A 165 8.42 3.08 17.98
C VAL A 165 8.71 3.17 16.50
N LEU A 166 7.83 2.62 15.69
CA LEU A 166 7.73 2.90 14.26
C LEU A 166 6.57 3.87 14.02
N ARG A 167 6.88 5.02 13.44
CA ARG A 167 5.92 6.02 12.98
C ARG A 167 5.91 6.03 11.46
N VAL A 168 4.75 5.80 10.86
CA VAL A 168 4.55 5.85 9.41
C VAL A 168 3.69 7.05 9.07
N VAL A 169 4.11 7.82 8.07
CA VAL A 169 3.48 9.07 7.67
C VAL A 169 3.31 9.14 6.17
N SER A 170 2.13 9.54 5.72
CA SER A 170 1.83 9.88 4.33
C SER A 170 1.12 11.23 4.23
N LEU A 171 1.28 11.93 3.11
CA LEU A 171 0.60 13.20 2.84
C LEU A 171 0.51 13.50 1.33
N ASP A 172 -0.49 14.30 0.94
CA ASP A 172 -0.72 14.74 -0.45
C ASP A 172 -0.87 16.28 -0.59
N GLY A 173 -0.56 17.03 0.47
CA GLY A 173 -0.73 18.49 0.52
C GLY A 173 -2.13 18.94 0.95
N HIS A 174 -3.10 18.04 1.09
CA HIS A 174 -4.46 18.32 1.58
C HIS A 174 -4.81 17.56 2.85
N ARG A 175 -4.10 16.48 3.13
CA ARG A 175 -4.29 15.60 4.28
C ARG A 175 -2.97 14.97 4.69
N ILE A 176 -2.91 14.54 5.93
CA ILE A 176 -1.79 13.78 6.50
C ILE A 176 -2.38 12.58 7.25
N SER A 177 -1.83 11.40 7.04
CA SER A 177 -2.12 10.21 7.82
C SER A 177 -0.89 9.76 8.56
N ILE A 178 -1.03 9.51 9.84
CA ILE A 178 0.03 9.06 10.74
C ILE A 178 -0.45 7.82 11.46
N ARG A 179 0.39 6.78 11.49
CA ARG A 179 0.23 5.62 12.34
C ARG A 179 1.47 5.41 13.17
N LYS A 180 1.31 5.18 14.47
CA LYS A 180 2.39 4.80 15.41
C LYS A 180 2.12 3.41 15.93
N ILE A 181 3.15 2.59 15.94
CA ILE A 181 3.12 1.25 16.52
C ILE A 181 4.33 1.04 17.41
N GLU A 182 4.16 0.22 18.43
CA GLU A 182 5.25 -0.25 19.28
C GLU A 182 5.89 -1.48 18.61
N LEU A 183 7.22 -1.47 18.55
CA LEU A 183 8.03 -2.58 18.10
C LEU A 183 8.40 -3.47 19.29
N LYS A 184 8.72 -4.74 19.03
CA LYS A 184 9.11 -5.68 20.09
C LYS A 184 10.43 -5.31 20.76
N ASP A 185 11.35 -4.75 19.98
CA ASP A 185 12.73 -4.42 20.40
C ASP A 185 13.02 -2.94 20.13
N ALA A 186 14.06 -2.44 20.76
CA ALA A 186 14.59 -1.09 20.54
C ALA A 186 15.62 -1.09 19.40
N TYR A 187 15.49 -0.13 18.49
CA TYR A 187 16.31 0.01 17.30
C TYR A 187 16.96 1.39 17.22
N GLN A 188 18.04 1.47 16.45
CA GLN A 188 18.69 2.77 16.19
C GLN A 188 17.77 3.70 15.41
N PRO A 189 17.76 5.01 15.72
CA PRO A 189 16.93 5.99 15.02
C PRO A 189 17.20 5.99 13.51
N ARG A 190 16.14 5.91 12.72
CA ARG A 190 16.20 5.89 11.26
C ARG A 190 15.00 6.57 10.63
N LYS A 191 15.24 7.26 9.50
CA LYS A 191 14.19 7.88 8.69
C LYS A 191 14.44 7.54 7.23
N VAL A 192 13.45 6.95 6.58
CA VAL A 192 13.49 6.60 5.16
C VAL A 192 12.15 6.88 4.50
N ILE A 193 12.15 7.20 3.21
CA ILE A 193 10.93 7.40 2.43
C ILE A 193 10.75 6.20 1.52
N VAL A 194 9.74 5.39 1.81
CA VAL A 194 9.42 4.16 1.09
C VAL A 194 8.41 4.47 -0.01
N PRO A 195 8.67 4.09 -1.27
CA PRO A 195 7.70 4.31 -2.34
C PRO A 195 6.34 3.68 -2.05
N GLY A 196 5.27 4.45 -2.24
CA GLY A 196 3.91 3.96 -2.00
C GLY A 196 3.53 2.76 -2.87
N LYS A 197 4.03 2.72 -4.12
CA LYS A 197 3.88 1.55 -5.00
C LYS A 197 4.41 0.28 -4.34
N THR A 198 5.59 0.33 -3.73
CA THR A 198 6.20 -0.81 -3.04
C THR A 198 5.30 -1.31 -1.91
N LEU A 199 4.82 -0.40 -1.05
CA LEU A 199 3.95 -0.74 0.07
C LEU A 199 2.61 -1.31 -0.39
N GLN A 200 2.02 -0.74 -1.45
CA GLN A 200 0.80 -1.26 -2.06
C GLN A 200 0.97 -2.68 -2.61
N GLU A 201 2.10 -2.99 -3.24
CA GLU A 201 2.34 -4.34 -3.76
C GLU A 201 2.67 -5.32 -2.64
N ILE A 202 3.46 -4.93 -1.62
CA ILE A 202 3.72 -5.75 -0.43
C ILE A 202 2.41 -6.12 0.28
N SER A 203 1.52 -5.16 0.52
CA SER A 203 0.25 -5.42 1.21
C SER A 203 -0.67 -6.43 0.50
N LYS A 204 -0.45 -6.65 -0.82
CA LYS A 204 -1.19 -7.65 -1.63
C LYS A 204 -0.59 -9.05 -1.58
N ILE A 205 0.69 -9.18 -1.23
CA ILE A 205 1.42 -10.46 -1.28
C ILE A 205 1.71 -11.05 0.09
N ILE A 206 1.77 -10.25 1.15
CA ILE A 206 1.83 -10.75 2.54
C ILE A 206 0.50 -11.39 2.94
N GLY A 207 0.56 -12.47 3.71
CA GLY A 207 -0.62 -13.19 4.17
C GLY A 207 -1.46 -12.36 5.14
N GLY A 208 -0.81 -11.68 6.05
CA GLY A 208 -1.45 -10.89 7.11
C GLY A 208 -1.70 -11.70 8.39
N GLU A 209 -0.97 -12.77 8.58
CA GLU A 209 -1.02 -13.55 9.81
C GLU A 209 -0.34 -12.80 10.97
N ALA A 210 -0.90 -12.92 12.18
CA ALA A 210 -0.40 -12.18 13.35
C ALA A 210 0.91 -12.74 13.91
N ASP A 211 1.15 -14.02 13.69
CA ASP A 211 2.33 -14.78 14.14
C ASP A 211 3.43 -14.91 13.06
N ALA A 212 3.10 -14.57 11.79
CA ALA A 212 4.09 -14.49 10.72
C ALA A 212 4.82 -13.14 10.78
N GLU A 213 6.14 -13.18 10.64
CA GLU A 213 7.00 -12.01 10.76
C GLU A 213 7.56 -11.57 9.40
N VAL A 214 7.73 -10.25 9.27
CA VAL A 214 8.44 -9.60 8.19
C VAL A 214 9.70 -8.97 8.76
N GLU A 215 10.84 -9.34 8.24
CA GLU A 215 12.11 -8.64 8.49
C GLU A 215 12.25 -7.50 7.49
N ILE A 216 12.48 -6.29 8.00
CA ILE A 216 12.66 -5.09 7.19
C ILE A 216 14.07 -4.56 7.39
N SER A 217 14.91 -4.71 6.38
CA SER A 217 16.28 -4.22 6.38
C SER A 217 16.41 -2.91 5.62
N PHE A 218 17.35 -2.08 6.05
CA PHE A 218 17.57 -0.76 5.48
C PHE A 218 19.00 -0.59 5.04
N THR A 219 19.21 -0.02 3.87
CA THR A 219 20.50 0.48 3.43
C THR A 219 20.40 1.98 3.12
N LYS A 220 21.46 2.57 2.61
CA LYS A 220 21.42 3.97 2.19
C LYS A 220 20.37 4.27 1.13
N ASN A 221 20.18 3.34 0.18
CA ASN A 221 19.37 3.59 -1.01
C ASN A 221 18.23 2.58 -1.21
N HIS A 222 18.16 1.53 -0.39
CA HIS A 222 17.17 0.47 -0.53
C HIS A 222 16.53 0.10 0.81
N ILE A 223 15.31 -0.38 0.72
CA ILE A 223 14.61 -1.12 1.76
C ILE A 223 14.35 -2.53 1.26
N VAL A 224 14.47 -3.49 2.15
CA VAL A 224 14.27 -4.92 1.85
C VAL A 224 13.27 -5.48 2.83
N PHE A 225 12.28 -6.16 2.32
CA PHE A 225 11.31 -6.91 3.11
C PHE A 225 11.52 -8.41 2.84
N GLU A 226 11.70 -9.19 3.89
CA GLU A 226 11.81 -10.64 3.82
C GLU A 226 10.73 -11.30 4.67
N PHE A 227 9.95 -12.17 4.05
CA PHE A 227 8.87 -12.89 4.70
C PHE A 227 8.61 -14.21 3.96
N ASP A 228 8.25 -15.28 4.69
CA ASP A 228 8.08 -16.61 4.13
C ASP A 228 9.33 -16.99 3.30
N ARG A 229 9.17 -17.14 2.01
CA ARG A 229 10.24 -17.47 1.04
C ARG A 229 10.45 -16.33 0.03
N THR A 230 9.98 -15.15 0.35
CA THR A 230 9.91 -14.01 -0.56
C THR A 230 10.81 -12.89 -0.08
N LEU A 231 11.56 -12.32 -1.02
CA LEU A 231 12.40 -11.16 -0.86
C LEU A 231 11.86 -10.04 -1.74
N VAL A 232 11.58 -8.89 -1.15
CA VAL A 232 11.19 -7.68 -1.86
C VAL A 232 12.27 -6.62 -1.66
N VAL A 233 12.85 -6.13 -2.74
CA VAL A 233 13.87 -5.08 -2.73
C VAL A 233 13.29 -3.84 -3.40
N SER A 234 13.32 -2.69 -2.74
CA SER A 234 12.85 -1.44 -3.32
C SER A 234 13.85 -0.32 -3.12
N ARG A 235 14.02 0.54 -4.13
CA ARG A 235 14.76 1.79 -3.97
C ARG A 235 13.98 2.74 -3.08
N LEU A 236 14.70 3.43 -2.20
CA LEU A 236 14.15 4.51 -1.38
C LEU A 236 14.02 5.80 -2.19
N ILE A 237 13.05 6.63 -1.85
CA ILE A 237 12.94 7.98 -2.39
C ILE A 237 13.97 8.85 -1.67
N GLU A 238 14.86 9.48 -2.42
CA GLU A 238 15.91 10.37 -1.88
C GLU A 238 15.31 11.74 -1.53
N GLY A 239 15.71 12.29 -0.39
CA GLY A 239 15.36 13.64 0.05
C GLY A 239 14.98 13.71 1.53
N GLU A 240 14.67 14.92 2.00
CA GLU A 240 14.13 15.16 3.32
C GLU A 240 12.60 15.22 3.27
N TYR A 241 11.94 14.44 4.11
CA TYR A 241 10.49 14.50 4.23
C TYR A 241 10.04 15.80 4.90
N PHE A 242 8.78 16.15 4.76
CA PHE A 242 8.21 17.38 5.32
C PHE A 242 8.27 17.40 6.86
N ARG A 243 8.47 18.57 7.43
CA ARG A 243 8.47 18.78 8.89
C ARG A 243 7.03 18.87 9.42
N ILE A 244 6.36 17.73 9.46
CA ILE A 244 4.94 17.62 9.83
C ILE A 244 4.67 17.94 11.30
N ASP A 245 5.65 17.80 12.20
CA ASP A 245 5.46 18.03 13.64
C ASP A 245 5.01 19.46 13.95
N GLN A 246 5.38 20.43 13.11
CA GLN A 246 4.90 21.80 13.22
C GLN A 246 3.42 21.99 12.83
N MET A 247 2.84 21.03 12.14
CA MET A 247 1.44 21.04 11.70
C MET A 247 0.53 20.30 12.69
N LEU A 248 1.11 19.52 13.62
CA LEU A 248 0.39 18.75 14.62
C LEU A 248 0.15 19.61 15.87
N SER A 249 -0.97 20.32 15.91
CA SER A 249 -1.40 21.01 17.12
C SER A 249 -2.26 20.09 17.99
N SER A 250 -2.07 20.17 19.32
CA SER A 250 -2.98 19.55 20.29
C SER A 250 -4.14 20.46 20.67
N ASP A 251 -4.09 21.75 20.31
CA ASP A 251 -5.08 22.74 20.68
C ASP A 251 -6.34 22.60 19.83
N TYR A 252 -7.48 22.74 20.45
CA TYR A 252 -8.77 22.78 19.77
C TYR A 252 -9.75 23.72 20.51
N GLU A 253 -10.70 24.26 19.77
CA GLU A 253 -11.82 25.05 20.32
C GLU A 253 -13.14 24.29 20.29
N THR A 254 -13.20 23.22 19.50
CA THR A 254 -14.40 22.36 19.39
C THR A 254 -13.98 20.90 19.23
N ARG A 255 -14.50 20.04 20.09
CA ARG A 255 -14.40 18.58 19.97
C ARG A 255 -15.79 18.03 19.69
N VAL A 256 -15.87 17.08 18.79
CA VAL A 256 -17.11 16.36 18.45
C VAL A 256 -16.85 14.87 18.60
N HIS A 257 -17.62 14.22 19.44
CA HIS A 257 -17.64 12.77 19.62
C HIS A 257 -18.87 12.21 18.91
N VAL A 258 -18.68 11.29 17.98
CA VAL A 258 -19.74 10.82 17.09
C VAL A 258 -19.58 9.37 16.70
N ASN A 259 -20.69 8.67 16.45
CA ASN A 259 -20.67 7.33 15.92
C ASN A 259 -20.05 7.33 14.50
N LYS A 260 -18.94 6.60 14.36
CA LYS A 260 -18.17 6.53 13.11
C LYS A 260 -19.01 6.03 11.94
N LYS A 261 -19.81 4.97 12.17
CA LYS A 261 -20.60 4.36 11.11
C LYS A 261 -21.69 5.30 10.61
N GLU A 262 -22.40 5.99 11.50
CA GLU A 262 -23.41 6.97 11.13
C GLU A 262 -22.82 8.12 10.31
N LEU A 263 -21.66 8.65 10.76
CA LEU A 263 -20.95 9.71 10.04
C LEU A 263 -20.47 9.25 8.66
N LEU A 264 -19.83 8.08 8.58
CA LEU A 264 -19.36 7.51 7.32
C LEU A 264 -20.50 7.26 6.34
N ASP A 265 -21.57 6.62 6.78
CA ASP A 265 -22.73 6.29 5.94
C ASP A 265 -23.43 7.56 5.43
N CYS A 266 -23.53 8.62 6.24
CA CYS A 266 -24.06 9.91 5.84
C CYS A 266 -23.20 10.59 4.76
N ILE A 267 -21.86 10.63 4.97
CA ILE A 267 -20.94 11.22 3.98
C ILE A 267 -20.99 10.40 2.68
N ASP A 268 -21.04 9.08 2.75
CA ASP A 268 -21.11 8.20 1.58
C ASP A 268 -22.39 8.46 0.76
N ARG A 269 -23.56 8.63 1.42
CA ARG A 269 -24.81 9.05 0.76
C ARG A 269 -24.67 10.40 0.07
N ALA A 270 -24.00 11.37 0.70
CA ALA A 270 -23.80 12.69 0.13
C ALA A 270 -22.98 12.63 -1.18
N THR A 271 -22.06 11.67 -1.32
CA THR A 271 -21.24 11.53 -2.54
C THR A 271 -22.05 11.13 -3.77
N LEU A 272 -23.24 10.56 -3.62
CA LEU A 272 -24.14 10.23 -4.73
C LEU A 272 -24.55 11.44 -5.57
N LEU A 273 -24.48 12.64 -4.97
CA LEU A 273 -24.79 13.91 -5.64
C LEU A 273 -23.57 14.58 -6.27
N ILE A 274 -22.39 13.94 -6.23
CA ILE A 274 -21.14 14.45 -6.81
C ILE A 274 -20.84 13.68 -8.09
N LYS A 275 -20.69 14.38 -9.21
CA LYS A 275 -20.21 13.76 -10.45
C LYS A 275 -18.72 13.46 -10.33
N GLU A 276 -18.27 12.42 -11.02
CA GLU A 276 -16.85 12.10 -11.13
C GLU A 276 -16.08 13.31 -11.68
N GLY A 277 -15.02 13.71 -10.95
CA GLY A 277 -14.22 14.89 -11.26
C GLY A 277 -14.70 16.20 -10.65
N ASP A 278 -15.92 16.27 -10.09
CA ASP A 278 -16.41 17.46 -9.38
C ASP A 278 -15.79 17.58 -7.98
N LYS A 279 -15.25 18.76 -7.65
CA LYS A 279 -14.68 19.06 -6.32
C LYS A 279 -15.72 19.76 -5.43
N LYS A 280 -16.88 19.12 -5.22
CA LYS A 280 -17.93 19.68 -4.34
C LYS A 280 -17.64 19.34 -2.89
N PRO A 281 -17.57 20.33 -1.99
CA PRO A 281 -17.41 20.07 -0.57
C PRO A 281 -18.70 19.57 0.06
N ILE A 282 -18.56 18.72 1.06
CA ILE A 282 -19.59 18.53 2.08
C ILE A 282 -19.42 19.60 3.15
N ILE A 283 -20.51 20.24 3.54
CA ILE A 283 -20.53 21.27 4.59
C ILE A 283 -21.06 20.62 5.85
N ILE A 284 -20.34 20.77 6.93
CA ILE A 284 -20.71 20.27 8.27
C ILE A 284 -21.03 21.47 9.14
N ASP A 285 -22.29 21.60 9.57
CA ASP A 285 -22.77 22.64 10.49
C ASP A 285 -22.96 22.00 11.88
N ILE A 286 -22.06 22.28 12.79
CA ILE A 286 -21.98 21.68 14.13
C ILE A 286 -22.64 22.66 15.11
N LYS A 287 -23.78 22.26 15.69
CA LYS A 287 -24.55 23.07 16.65
C LYS A 287 -25.12 22.19 17.75
N ASN A 288 -25.04 22.65 18.98
CA ASN A 288 -25.57 21.93 20.12
C ASN A 288 -25.05 20.49 20.18
N GLU A 289 -25.91 19.49 20.19
CA GLU A 289 -25.61 18.06 20.24
C GLU A 289 -25.85 17.37 18.87
N SER A 290 -25.65 18.11 17.78
CA SER A 290 -25.85 17.57 16.44
C SER A 290 -24.93 18.19 15.40
N MET A 291 -24.71 17.46 14.32
CA MET A 291 -24.08 17.90 13.08
C MET A 291 -25.07 17.80 11.94
N GLU A 292 -25.26 18.85 11.18
CA GLU A 292 -26.00 18.84 9.93
C GLU A 292 -25.04 18.81 8.76
N LEU A 293 -25.07 17.72 8.00
CA LEU A 293 -24.22 17.52 6.81
C LEU A 293 -25.00 17.92 5.56
N LYS A 294 -24.45 18.85 4.80
CA LYS A 294 -25.08 19.45 3.61
C LYS A 294 -24.23 19.29 2.38
N ILE A 295 -24.86 18.98 1.28
CA ILE A 295 -24.25 19.05 -0.04
C ILE A 295 -25.25 19.61 -1.05
N LYS A 296 -24.76 20.44 -1.98
CA LYS A 296 -25.54 20.94 -3.10
C LYS A 296 -24.72 20.86 -4.38
N SER A 297 -25.30 20.27 -5.39
CA SER A 297 -24.74 20.12 -6.72
C SER A 297 -25.75 20.47 -7.81
N GLN A 298 -25.36 20.28 -9.07
CA GLN A 298 -26.31 20.40 -10.19
C GLN A 298 -27.33 19.26 -10.24
N ILE A 299 -27.04 18.12 -9.58
CA ILE A 299 -27.91 16.94 -9.55
C ILE A 299 -29.03 17.15 -8.53
N GLY A 300 -28.71 17.77 -7.39
CA GLY A 300 -29.64 17.97 -6.28
C GLY A 300 -28.95 18.42 -5.02
N SER A 301 -29.67 18.34 -3.91
CA SER A 301 -29.16 18.65 -2.57
C SER A 301 -29.51 17.56 -1.58
N MET A 302 -28.73 17.42 -0.54
CA MET A 302 -28.96 16.57 0.62
C MET A 302 -28.65 17.35 1.87
N ASP A 303 -29.50 17.23 2.87
CA ASP A 303 -29.33 17.69 4.23
C ASP A 303 -29.63 16.52 5.15
N GLU A 304 -28.69 16.15 6.02
CA GLU A 304 -28.88 15.05 6.97
C GLU A 304 -28.31 15.42 8.33
N LEU A 305 -29.08 15.17 9.38
CA LEU A 305 -28.74 15.44 10.77
C LEU A 305 -28.21 14.18 11.43
N ILE A 306 -27.05 14.30 12.11
CA ILE A 306 -26.45 13.24 12.92
C ILE A 306 -26.32 13.76 14.35
N PHE A 307 -26.68 12.92 15.33
CA PHE A 307 -26.44 13.23 16.73
C PHE A 307 -24.98 13.03 17.10
N CYS A 308 -24.48 13.92 17.95
CA CYS A 308 -23.10 13.86 18.45
C CYS A 308 -23.01 14.52 19.84
N THR A 309 -21.95 14.26 20.55
CA THR A 309 -21.60 15.05 21.75
C THR A 309 -20.59 16.11 21.34
N LYS A 310 -20.90 17.37 21.62
CA LYS A 310 -20.04 18.51 21.32
C LYS A 310 -19.53 19.16 22.59
N ASP A 311 -18.24 19.42 22.62
CA ASP A 311 -17.60 20.31 23.59
C ASP A 311 -16.95 21.48 22.84
N GLY A 312 -17.31 22.72 23.24
CA GLY A 312 -16.81 23.93 22.61
C GLY A 312 -17.81 24.70 21.75
N LYS A 313 -17.31 25.47 20.79
CA LYS A 313 -18.07 26.46 20.00
C LYS A 313 -18.84 25.79 18.85
N ASP A 314 -19.90 26.46 18.41
CA ASP A 314 -20.54 26.13 17.12
C ASP A 314 -19.60 26.40 15.97
N LEU A 315 -19.65 25.56 14.94
CA LEU A 315 -18.74 25.63 13.81
C LEU A 315 -19.40 25.17 12.52
N MET A 316 -19.18 25.93 11.43
CA MET A 316 -19.54 25.51 10.07
C MET A 316 -18.26 25.40 9.26
N ILE A 317 -18.00 24.21 8.67
CA ILE A 317 -16.75 23.90 7.98
C ILE A 317 -17.02 23.00 6.76
N GLY A 318 -16.23 23.13 5.71
CA GLY A 318 -16.36 22.31 4.49
C GLY A 318 -15.16 21.42 4.25
N PHE A 319 -15.40 20.20 3.77
CA PHE A 319 -14.34 19.25 3.43
C PHE A 319 -14.57 18.57 2.09
N ASN A 320 -13.50 18.05 1.50
CA ASN A 320 -13.62 17.05 0.47
C ASN A 320 -14.14 15.74 1.11
N PRO A 321 -15.34 15.25 0.74
CA PRO A 321 -15.93 14.08 1.39
C PRO A 321 -15.07 12.83 1.25
N LYS A 322 -14.34 12.66 0.14
CA LYS A 322 -13.44 11.53 -0.06
C LYS A 322 -12.38 11.43 1.04
N PHE A 323 -11.81 12.55 1.48
CA PHE A 323 -10.75 12.54 2.50
C PHE A 323 -11.27 12.09 3.87
N LEU A 324 -12.50 12.50 4.22
CA LEU A 324 -13.17 12.02 5.43
C LEU A 324 -13.50 10.52 5.34
N ILE A 325 -14.05 10.08 4.20
CA ILE A 325 -14.39 8.67 3.95
C ILE A 325 -13.14 7.79 4.06
N ASP A 326 -12.04 8.18 3.42
CA ASP A 326 -10.80 7.40 3.42
C ASP A 326 -10.27 7.21 4.85
N ALA A 327 -10.28 8.26 5.67
CA ALA A 327 -9.86 8.19 7.07
C ALA A 327 -10.81 7.35 7.92
N LEU A 328 -12.12 7.59 7.85
CA LEU A 328 -13.13 6.89 8.65
C LEU A 328 -13.21 5.39 8.33
N ARG A 329 -12.95 4.99 7.07
CA ARG A 329 -12.96 3.57 6.67
C ARG A 329 -11.87 2.72 7.29
N VAL A 330 -10.77 3.32 7.67
CA VAL A 330 -9.61 2.59 8.22
C VAL A 330 -9.52 2.62 9.73
N ILE A 331 -10.31 3.45 10.39
CA ILE A 331 -10.46 3.46 11.86
C ILE A 331 -11.33 2.28 12.27
N GLU A 332 -10.92 1.56 13.32
CA GLU A 332 -11.65 0.39 13.81
C GLU A 332 -12.63 0.73 14.94
N ASP A 333 -12.36 1.84 15.66
CA ASP A 333 -13.23 2.29 16.75
C ASP A 333 -14.67 2.53 16.29
N GLU A 334 -15.65 2.24 17.13
CA GLU A 334 -17.08 2.48 16.87
C GLU A 334 -17.41 3.97 16.94
N GLU A 335 -16.73 4.69 17.80
CA GLU A 335 -16.88 6.13 18.02
C GLU A 335 -15.58 6.84 17.62
N VAL A 336 -15.68 8.06 17.13
CA VAL A 336 -14.53 8.88 16.74
C VAL A 336 -14.62 10.28 17.29
N ASP A 337 -13.48 10.85 17.58
CA ASP A 337 -13.33 12.23 17.98
C ASP A 337 -12.77 13.09 16.84
N LEU A 338 -13.51 14.14 16.52
CA LEU A 338 -13.08 15.16 15.58
C LEU A 338 -12.73 16.44 16.36
N TYR A 339 -11.55 16.97 16.09
CA TYR A 339 -11.04 18.17 16.76
C TYR A 339 -10.89 19.30 15.77
N PHE A 340 -11.42 20.47 16.12
CA PHE A 340 -11.42 21.66 15.29
C PHE A 340 -10.90 22.86 16.07
N MET A 341 -10.04 23.67 15.48
CA MET A 341 -9.65 24.95 16.01
C MET A 341 -10.58 26.07 15.51
N ASN A 342 -10.89 26.10 14.23
CA ASN A 342 -11.78 27.04 13.57
C ASN A 342 -12.12 26.58 12.14
N ALA A 343 -12.96 27.32 11.43
CA ALA A 343 -13.42 26.97 10.07
C ALA A 343 -12.33 26.98 8.98
N LYS A 344 -11.12 27.46 9.27
CA LYS A 344 -10.00 27.55 8.30
C LYS A 344 -8.82 26.68 8.70
N ALA A 345 -8.81 26.15 9.90
CA ALA A 345 -7.77 25.26 10.39
C ALA A 345 -8.12 23.78 10.05
N PRO A 346 -7.12 22.89 10.02
CA PRO A 346 -7.36 21.47 9.80
C PRO A 346 -8.32 20.85 10.81
N CYS A 347 -9.08 19.83 10.38
CA CYS A 347 -9.71 18.87 11.26
C CYS A 347 -8.72 17.77 11.61
N PHE A 348 -8.67 17.39 12.88
CA PHE A 348 -7.93 16.21 13.33
C PHE A 348 -8.91 15.12 13.74
N ILE A 349 -8.65 13.90 13.31
CA ILE A 349 -9.30 12.67 13.78
C ILE A 349 -8.20 11.85 14.44
N LYS A 350 -8.30 11.58 15.73
CA LYS A 350 -7.27 10.87 16.49
C LYS A 350 -7.87 10.17 17.71
N ASP A 351 -7.25 9.07 18.11
CA ASP A 351 -7.52 8.40 19.39
C ASP A 351 -6.83 9.13 20.57
N GLU A 352 -7.19 8.75 21.79
CA GLU A 352 -6.60 9.34 23.00
C GLU A 352 -5.10 9.09 23.12
N ASN A 353 -4.63 7.92 22.67
CA ASN A 353 -3.23 7.53 22.69
C ASN A 353 -2.42 8.08 21.52
N GLN A 354 -3.08 8.75 20.58
CA GLN A 354 -2.48 9.22 19.33
C GLN A 354 -1.75 8.11 18.55
N SER A 355 -2.30 6.90 18.59
CA SER A 355 -1.79 5.77 17.82
C SER A 355 -2.05 5.98 16.32
N TYR A 356 -3.14 6.70 15.99
CA TYR A 356 -3.38 7.25 14.65
C TYR A 356 -3.74 8.74 14.73
N ILE A 357 -3.35 9.49 13.72
CA ILE A 357 -3.72 10.89 13.53
C ILE A 357 -4.02 11.11 12.06
N TYR A 358 -5.24 11.57 11.76
CA TYR A 358 -5.62 12.04 10.43
C TYR A 358 -5.86 13.54 10.49
N LEU A 359 -5.08 14.29 9.72
CA LEU A 359 -5.22 15.73 9.54
C LEU A 359 -5.82 15.98 8.16
N ILE A 360 -6.94 16.71 8.09
CA ILE A 360 -7.64 17.00 6.84
C ILE A 360 -7.85 18.50 6.73
N LEU A 361 -7.32 19.11 5.66
CA LEU A 361 -7.51 20.53 5.40
C LEU A 361 -8.94 20.84 4.95
N PRO A 362 -9.57 21.90 5.47
CA PRO A 362 -10.86 22.34 5.00
C PRO A 362 -10.77 22.93 3.60
N VAL A 363 -11.91 22.95 2.91
CA VAL A 363 -12.07 23.63 1.62
C VAL A 363 -12.98 24.84 1.76
N ASN A 364 -12.69 25.89 1.02
CA ASN A 364 -13.55 27.08 0.99
C ASN A 364 -14.88 26.75 0.33
N PHE A 365 -15.95 27.25 0.91
CA PHE A 365 -17.32 27.15 0.39
C PHE A 365 -18.06 28.48 0.55
N ASN A 366 -19.07 28.71 -0.26
CA ASN A 366 -19.94 29.87 -0.12
C ASN A 366 -21.05 29.53 0.86
N ALA A 367 -21.15 30.27 1.97
CA ALA A 367 -22.19 30.06 2.99
C ALA A 367 -23.63 30.36 2.53
N SER A 368 -23.81 30.74 1.28
CA SER A 368 -25.14 31.04 0.65
C SER A 368 -25.78 29.79 0.02
N VAL A 369 -25.54 28.64 0.59
CA VAL A 369 -26.07 27.37 0.08
C VAL A 369 -27.19 26.87 0.98
#